data_c860e5775e0f78af9b04e81e788309b1
#
_entry.id   c860e5775e0f78af9b04e81e788309b1
#
_cell.length_a   1.000
_cell.length_b   1.000
_cell.length_c   1.000
_cell.angle_alpha   90.00
_cell.angle_beta   90.00
_cell.angle_gamma   90.00
#
_symmetry.space_group_name_H-M   'P 1'
#
loop_
_entity.id
_entity.type
_entity.pdbx_description
1 polymer ?
#
loop_
_entity_poly.entity_id
_entity_poly.type
_entity_poly.pdbx_seq_one_letter_code
_entity_poly.pdbx_strand_id
1 'polypeptide(L)'
;HYTVYCSAKSYPHRQSVYKNADLKYVPLDANGSQSILYDIVSLIKATKKSDVILILGVSGCCFLPIYRLFSKKRLVINIDGLEHRREKWGKYAKAFLKFSEKMAVKYADAVIADNKGIQDYVREEYGKEAELIAYGGDHVLCDIADVEEQILEKYGLKNISYSFSLCRIEPENNVHVILEAFKASGKELFFVGNWNRSPYGKSLLEKYARYGNIHLLSPIYDVKILNVLRSHCSFYIHGHSAGGTNPSLVEAMFFGKPILAFDVIYNRETTEQKADYFSSAEMLGTLLQKPYPAFKTNADSMVEIAYRRYRWEVIAHQYEALYSHPGV
;
A
#
# COMPACT_ATOMS: atom_id res chain seq x y z
N HIS A 1 -25.59 2.01 0.26
CA HIS A 1 -25.47 0.62 -0.22
C HIS A 1 -24.33 0.51 -1.23
N TYR A 2 -23.48 -0.50 -1.07
CA TYR A 2 -22.28 -0.67 -1.91
C TYR A 2 -22.40 -1.93 -2.78
N THR A 3 -21.95 -1.81 -4.04
CA THR A 3 -21.77 -2.95 -4.94
C THR A 3 -20.32 -2.99 -5.39
N VAL A 4 -19.64 -4.12 -5.20
CA VAL A 4 -18.24 -4.32 -5.59
C VAL A 4 -18.16 -5.28 -6.77
N TYR A 5 -17.47 -4.88 -7.84
CA TYR A 5 -17.19 -5.74 -8.97
C TYR A 5 -15.88 -6.50 -8.73
N CYS A 6 -15.92 -7.82 -8.86
CA CYS A 6 -14.82 -8.74 -8.58
C CYS A 6 -14.45 -9.55 -9.82
N SER A 7 -13.18 -9.95 -9.94
CA SER A 7 -12.74 -10.90 -10.96
C SER A 7 -13.22 -12.31 -10.62
N ALA A 8 -14.04 -12.91 -11.49
CA ALA A 8 -14.49 -14.29 -11.32
C ALA A 8 -13.35 -15.31 -11.42
N LYS A 9 -12.24 -14.95 -12.03
CA LYS A 9 -11.05 -15.82 -12.18
C LYS A 9 -10.19 -15.80 -10.93
N SER A 10 -10.09 -14.65 -10.26
CA SER A 10 -9.30 -14.51 -9.02
C SER A 10 -10.01 -15.08 -7.80
N TYR A 11 -11.35 -15.21 -7.84
CA TYR A 11 -12.16 -15.70 -6.72
C TYR A 11 -13.00 -16.91 -7.13
N PRO A 12 -12.46 -18.13 -7.03
CA PRO A 12 -13.19 -19.35 -7.38
C PRO A 12 -14.38 -19.60 -6.45
N HIS A 13 -14.25 -19.28 -5.16
CA HIS A 13 -15.33 -19.33 -4.18
C HIS A 13 -16.06 -17.99 -4.15
N ARG A 14 -17.26 -17.95 -4.75
CA ARG A 14 -18.02 -16.72 -4.94
C ARG A 14 -19.02 -16.53 -3.81
N GLN A 15 -18.85 -15.45 -3.09
CA GLN A 15 -19.84 -14.98 -2.12
C GLN A 15 -20.73 -13.92 -2.80
N SER A 16 -22.00 -13.84 -2.43
CA SER A 16 -22.91 -12.79 -2.95
C SER A 16 -22.77 -11.48 -2.19
N VAL A 17 -22.37 -11.55 -0.92
CA VAL A 17 -22.21 -10.40 -0.01
C VAL A 17 -20.92 -10.54 0.79
N TYR A 18 -20.23 -9.44 1.01
CA TYR A 18 -19.09 -9.33 1.92
C TYR A 18 -19.14 -7.99 2.65
N LYS A 19 -19.09 -8.02 3.99
CA LYS A 19 -19.15 -6.81 4.85
C LYS A 19 -20.27 -5.83 4.42
N ASN A 20 -21.47 -6.33 4.20
CA ASN A 20 -22.67 -5.59 3.76
C ASN A 20 -22.57 -4.99 2.33
N ALA A 21 -21.57 -5.31 1.55
CA ALA A 21 -21.50 -4.95 0.13
C ALA A 21 -21.91 -6.11 -0.77
N ASP A 22 -22.74 -5.84 -1.78
CA ASP A 22 -23.07 -6.82 -2.83
C ASP A 22 -21.84 -7.08 -3.72
N LEU A 23 -21.52 -8.35 -3.96
CA LEU A 23 -20.44 -8.74 -4.87
C LEU A 23 -20.99 -9.15 -6.24
N LYS A 24 -20.44 -8.57 -7.32
CA LYS A 24 -20.78 -8.91 -8.69
C LYS A 24 -19.52 -9.35 -9.43
N TYR A 25 -19.60 -10.49 -10.12
CA TYR A 25 -18.43 -11.12 -10.74
C TYR A 25 -18.38 -10.89 -12.25
N VAL A 26 -17.20 -10.52 -12.73
CA VAL A 26 -16.87 -10.34 -14.14
C VAL A 26 -15.91 -11.44 -14.56
N PRO A 27 -16.14 -12.18 -15.67
CA PRO A 27 -15.32 -13.33 -16.09
C PRO A 27 -14.01 -12.92 -16.79
N LEU A 28 -13.35 -11.89 -16.25
CA LEU A 28 -12.08 -11.35 -16.75
C LEU A 28 -11.10 -11.22 -15.58
N ASP A 29 -9.81 -11.21 -15.88
CA ASP A 29 -8.78 -10.93 -14.89
C ASP A 29 -8.72 -9.44 -14.58
N ALA A 30 -8.65 -9.11 -13.29
CA ALA A 30 -8.44 -7.74 -12.83
C ALA A 30 -6.97 -7.29 -12.90
N ASN A 31 -6.07 -8.16 -13.35
CA ASN A 31 -4.63 -7.89 -13.47
C ASN A 31 -4.14 -8.09 -14.90
N GLY A 32 -3.02 -7.46 -15.25
CA GLY A 32 -2.41 -7.56 -16.57
C GLY A 32 -3.23 -6.86 -17.67
N SER A 33 -3.08 -7.29 -18.91
CA SER A 33 -3.77 -6.67 -20.05
C SER A 33 -5.30 -6.83 -20.03
N GLN A 34 -5.82 -7.85 -19.36
CA GLN A 34 -7.26 -8.06 -19.22
C GLN A 34 -7.91 -7.05 -18.26
N SER A 35 -7.15 -6.40 -17.39
CA SER A 35 -7.67 -5.40 -16.45
C SER A 35 -8.39 -4.26 -17.17
N ILE A 36 -7.94 -3.86 -18.35
CA ILE A 36 -8.58 -2.80 -19.14
C ILE A 36 -10.03 -3.17 -19.49
N LEU A 37 -10.22 -4.37 -20.03
CA LEU A 37 -11.56 -4.88 -20.38
C LEU A 37 -12.40 -5.15 -19.13
N TYR A 38 -11.79 -5.65 -18.08
CA TYR A 38 -12.44 -5.87 -16.78
C TYR A 38 -13.02 -4.56 -16.23
N ASP A 39 -12.24 -3.49 -16.22
CA ASP A 39 -12.65 -2.17 -15.73
C ASP A 39 -13.78 -1.58 -16.60
N ILE A 40 -13.66 -1.65 -17.94
CA ILE A 40 -14.68 -1.15 -18.88
C ILE A 40 -16.01 -1.89 -18.68
N VAL A 41 -15.99 -3.22 -18.61
CA VAL A 41 -17.21 -4.03 -18.39
C VAL A 41 -17.83 -3.75 -17.03
N SER A 42 -17.01 -3.61 -15.98
CA SER A 42 -17.45 -3.26 -14.63
C SER A 42 -18.11 -1.88 -14.61
N LEU A 43 -17.50 -0.88 -15.24
CA LEU A 43 -18.02 0.48 -15.38
C LEU A 43 -19.40 0.51 -16.07
N ILE A 44 -19.53 -0.17 -17.22
CA ILE A 44 -20.80 -0.25 -17.96
C ILE A 44 -21.89 -0.92 -17.13
N LYS A 45 -21.57 -2.00 -16.40
CA LYS A 45 -22.52 -2.69 -15.53
C LYS A 45 -22.92 -1.81 -14.34
N ALA A 46 -21.98 -1.12 -13.72
CA ALA A 46 -22.20 -0.23 -12.58
C ALA A 46 -23.15 0.93 -12.96
N THR A 47 -23.01 1.49 -14.14
CA THR A 47 -23.81 2.63 -14.62
C THR A 47 -25.32 2.43 -14.49
N LYS A 48 -25.81 1.21 -14.65
CA LYS A 48 -27.24 0.91 -14.61
C LYS A 48 -27.87 0.94 -13.22
N LYS A 49 -27.05 0.79 -12.16
CA LYS A 49 -27.53 0.54 -10.80
C LYS A 49 -26.96 1.45 -9.72
N SER A 50 -25.95 2.27 -10.06
CA SER A 50 -25.27 3.10 -9.08
C SER A 50 -25.54 4.58 -9.34
N ASP A 51 -25.62 5.37 -8.27
CA ASP A 51 -25.70 6.83 -8.36
C ASP A 51 -24.29 7.43 -8.48
N VAL A 52 -23.34 6.88 -7.74
CA VAL A 52 -21.92 7.24 -7.76
C VAL A 52 -21.11 6.00 -8.12
N ILE A 53 -20.09 6.17 -8.93
CA ILE A 53 -19.16 5.10 -9.32
C ILE A 53 -17.77 5.48 -8.83
N LEU A 54 -17.20 4.66 -7.96
CA LEU A 54 -15.81 4.75 -7.53
C LEU A 54 -14.95 3.83 -8.40
N ILE A 55 -13.93 4.39 -9.04
CA ILE A 55 -12.92 3.65 -9.81
C ILE A 55 -11.62 3.69 -9.02
N LEU A 56 -11.03 2.52 -8.79
CA LEU A 56 -9.75 2.35 -8.11
C LEU A 56 -8.67 1.96 -9.13
N GLY A 57 -7.78 2.89 -9.44
CA GLY A 57 -6.77 2.75 -10.48
C GLY A 57 -7.20 3.33 -11.83
N VAL A 58 -6.31 3.29 -12.81
CA VAL A 58 -6.48 4.02 -14.08
C VAL A 58 -6.60 3.14 -15.33
N SER A 59 -6.46 1.81 -15.21
CA SER A 59 -6.31 0.91 -16.36
C SER A 59 -7.41 1.05 -17.41
N GLY A 60 -8.67 1.09 -16.99
CA GLY A 60 -9.84 1.21 -17.89
C GLY A 60 -10.25 2.64 -18.22
N CYS A 61 -9.59 3.65 -17.67
CA CYS A 61 -10.00 5.04 -17.83
C CYS A 61 -9.78 5.61 -19.23
N CYS A 62 -9.03 4.92 -20.08
CA CYS A 62 -8.94 5.23 -21.52
C CYS A 62 -10.32 5.22 -22.21
N PHE A 63 -11.32 4.53 -21.65
CA PHE A 63 -12.68 4.47 -22.17
C PHE A 63 -13.57 5.66 -21.75
N LEU A 64 -13.17 6.47 -20.77
CA LEU A 64 -13.99 7.56 -20.23
C LEU A 64 -14.46 8.60 -21.24
N PRO A 65 -13.67 8.98 -22.28
CA PRO A 65 -14.19 9.88 -23.33
C PRO A 65 -15.46 9.34 -24.00
N ILE A 66 -15.49 8.04 -24.32
CA ILE A 66 -16.65 7.38 -24.92
C ILE A 66 -17.76 7.23 -23.88
N TYR A 67 -17.42 6.83 -22.66
CA TYR A 67 -18.36 6.68 -21.55
C TYR A 67 -19.18 7.95 -21.32
N ARG A 68 -18.55 9.12 -21.34
CA ARG A 68 -19.20 10.41 -21.10
C ARG A 68 -20.18 10.83 -22.20
N LEU A 69 -20.15 10.19 -23.38
CA LEU A 69 -21.15 10.44 -24.43
C LEU A 69 -22.54 9.89 -24.08
N PHE A 70 -22.60 8.86 -23.22
CA PHE A 70 -23.88 8.20 -22.87
C PHE A 70 -24.17 8.16 -21.37
N SER A 71 -23.29 8.67 -20.51
CA SER A 71 -23.51 8.66 -19.06
C SER A 71 -23.02 9.93 -18.38
N LYS A 72 -23.89 10.49 -17.54
CA LYS A 72 -23.60 11.61 -16.63
C LYS A 72 -23.46 11.18 -15.17
N LYS A 73 -23.34 9.88 -14.92
CA LYS A 73 -23.14 9.36 -13.54
C LYS A 73 -21.89 9.97 -12.91
N ARG A 74 -21.99 10.28 -11.61
CA ARG A 74 -20.86 10.83 -10.85
C ARG A 74 -19.72 9.82 -10.81
N LEU A 75 -18.54 10.22 -11.27
CA LEU A 75 -17.32 9.43 -11.26
C LEU A 75 -16.35 9.99 -10.24
N VAL A 76 -16.04 9.20 -9.23
CA VAL A 76 -14.97 9.43 -8.27
C VAL A 76 -13.83 8.49 -8.63
N ILE A 77 -12.64 9.00 -8.90
CA ILE A 77 -11.53 8.19 -9.38
C ILE A 77 -10.34 8.36 -8.46
N ASN A 78 -9.95 7.28 -7.79
CA ASN A 78 -8.67 7.20 -7.09
C ASN A 78 -7.62 6.74 -8.11
N ILE A 79 -6.66 7.62 -8.42
CA ILE A 79 -5.64 7.32 -9.42
C ILE A 79 -4.57 6.34 -8.92
N ASP A 80 -4.63 5.97 -7.63
CA ASP A 80 -3.64 5.12 -6.97
C ASP A 80 -2.23 5.73 -7.07
N GLY A 81 -1.17 4.92 -6.98
CA GLY A 81 0.19 5.38 -7.26
C GLY A 81 0.41 5.66 -8.76
N LEU A 82 1.53 6.31 -9.09
CA LEU A 82 1.88 6.65 -10.46
C LEU A 82 2.36 5.41 -11.24
N GLU A 83 1.39 4.53 -11.62
CA GLU A 83 1.68 3.22 -12.25
C GLU A 83 2.58 3.33 -13.48
N HIS A 84 2.45 4.40 -14.28
CA HIS A 84 3.29 4.62 -15.45
C HIS A 84 4.78 4.87 -15.13
N ARG A 85 5.13 5.18 -13.87
CA ARG A 85 6.52 5.37 -13.43
C ARG A 85 7.20 4.07 -12.98
N ARG A 86 6.45 2.99 -12.77
CA ARG A 86 7.00 1.72 -12.28
C ARG A 86 7.89 1.04 -13.32
N GLU A 87 9.01 0.51 -12.88
CA GLU A 87 10.01 -0.12 -13.75
C GLU A 87 9.54 -1.44 -14.38
N LYS A 88 8.58 -2.12 -13.77
CA LYS A 88 7.99 -3.36 -14.33
C LYS A 88 7.34 -3.19 -15.70
N TRP A 89 7.01 -1.95 -16.10
CA TRP A 89 6.32 -1.67 -17.34
C TRP A 89 7.25 -1.27 -18.47
N GLY A 90 7.09 -1.87 -19.63
CA GLY A 90 7.77 -1.46 -20.86
C GLY A 90 7.26 -0.10 -21.38
N LYS A 91 8.02 0.52 -22.28
CA LYS A 91 7.77 1.87 -22.80
C LYS A 91 6.33 2.11 -23.30
N TYR A 92 5.78 1.15 -24.03
CA TYR A 92 4.41 1.27 -24.59
C TYR A 92 3.34 1.19 -23.49
N ALA A 93 3.53 0.30 -22.51
CA ALA A 93 2.62 0.20 -21.38
C ALA A 93 2.66 1.48 -20.52
N LYS A 94 3.83 2.06 -20.30
CA LYS A 94 3.99 3.34 -19.59
C LYS A 94 3.25 4.47 -20.31
N ALA A 95 3.39 4.58 -21.63
CA ALA A 95 2.69 5.59 -22.45
C ALA A 95 1.16 5.40 -22.39
N PHE A 96 0.68 4.16 -22.49
CA PHE A 96 -0.74 3.84 -22.36
C PHE A 96 -1.28 4.21 -20.98
N LEU A 97 -0.59 3.82 -19.90
CA LEU A 97 -1.00 4.12 -18.52
C LEU A 97 -1.03 5.63 -18.27
N LYS A 98 -0.04 6.39 -18.78
CA LYS A 98 -0.03 7.86 -18.71
C LYS A 98 -1.21 8.49 -19.46
N PHE A 99 -1.53 7.96 -20.64
CA PHE A 99 -2.73 8.40 -21.38
C PHE A 99 -4.02 8.10 -20.60
N SER A 100 -4.15 6.90 -20.05
CA SER A 100 -5.32 6.48 -19.29
C SER A 100 -5.48 7.30 -18.01
N GLU A 101 -4.40 7.62 -17.31
CA GLU A 101 -4.36 8.53 -16.16
C GLU A 101 -4.85 9.93 -16.54
N LYS A 102 -4.39 10.48 -17.67
CA LYS A 102 -4.87 11.76 -18.19
C LYS A 102 -6.38 11.74 -18.45
N MET A 103 -6.91 10.63 -18.96
CA MET A 103 -8.36 10.49 -19.18
C MET A 103 -9.10 10.37 -17.84
N ALA A 104 -8.55 9.64 -16.86
CA ALA A 104 -9.09 9.57 -15.52
C ALA A 104 -9.23 10.97 -14.90
N VAL A 105 -8.15 11.73 -14.85
CA VAL A 105 -8.14 13.09 -14.28
C VAL A 105 -9.08 14.03 -15.03
N LYS A 106 -9.10 13.99 -16.38
CA LYS A 106 -9.94 14.88 -17.21
C LYS A 106 -11.43 14.63 -17.03
N TYR A 107 -11.85 13.37 -16.93
CA TYR A 107 -13.27 13.00 -16.99
C TYR A 107 -13.89 12.63 -15.63
N ALA A 108 -13.09 12.59 -14.55
CA ALA A 108 -13.61 12.44 -13.21
C ALA A 108 -14.33 13.69 -12.73
N ASP A 109 -15.42 13.52 -11.97
CA ASP A 109 -16.06 14.60 -11.21
C ASP A 109 -15.26 14.93 -9.95
N ALA A 110 -14.65 13.90 -9.31
CA ALA A 110 -13.67 14.07 -8.25
C ALA A 110 -12.49 13.13 -8.47
N VAL A 111 -11.27 13.64 -8.28
CA VAL A 111 -10.03 12.86 -8.33
C VAL A 111 -9.53 12.69 -6.90
N ILE A 112 -9.15 11.46 -6.54
CA ILE A 112 -8.53 11.15 -5.26
C ILE A 112 -7.07 10.84 -5.48
N ALA A 113 -6.22 11.43 -4.66
CA ALA A 113 -4.82 11.09 -4.47
C ALA A 113 -4.63 10.53 -3.05
N ASP A 114 -3.95 9.43 -2.91
CA ASP A 114 -3.72 8.77 -1.62
C ASP A 114 -2.53 9.36 -0.84
N ASN A 115 -1.77 10.27 -1.48
CA ASN A 115 -0.59 10.90 -0.91
C ASN A 115 -0.44 12.34 -1.41
N LYS A 116 0.10 13.21 -0.55
CA LYS A 116 0.35 14.61 -0.90
C LYS A 116 1.23 14.77 -2.14
N GLY A 117 2.26 13.95 -2.29
CA GLY A 117 3.13 13.97 -3.49
C GLY A 117 2.37 13.65 -4.77
N ILE A 118 1.34 12.79 -4.71
CA ILE A 118 0.47 12.49 -5.86
C ILE A 118 -0.53 13.63 -6.08
N GLN A 119 -1.08 14.22 -5.02
CA GLN A 119 -1.95 15.38 -5.12
C GLN A 119 -1.25 16.55 -5.83
N ASP A 120 -0.03 16.86 -5.41
CA ASP A 120 0.79 17.92 -6.01
C ASP A 120 1.11 17.62 -7.48
N TYR A 121 1.46 16.37 -7.79
CA TYR A 121 1.65 15.94 -9.17
C TYR A 121 0.39 16.13 -10.04
N VAL A 122 -0.80 15.80 -9.55
CA VAL A 122 -2.05 16.01 -10.30
C VAL A 122 -2.28 17.49 -10.59
N ARG A 123 -2.04 18.35 -9.61
CA ARG A 123 -2.14 19.80 -9.77
C ARG A 123 -1.13 20.33 -10.79
N GLU A 124 0.13 19.92 -10.68
CA GLU A 124 1.22 20.40 -11.56
C GLU A 124 1.08 19.88 -12.99
N GLU A 125 0.77 18.60 -13.16
CA GLU A 125 0.72 17.96 -14.49
C GLU A 125 -0.58 18.23 -15.25
N TYR A 126 -1.72 18.33 -14.52
CA TYR A 126 -3.04 18.39 -15.14
C TYR A 126 -3.82 19.67 -14.84
N GLY A 127 -3.33 20.53 -13.95
CA GLY A 127 -4.03 21.74 -13.51
C GLY A 127 -5.35 21.46 -12.79
N LYS A 128 -5.50 20.28 -12.16
CA LYS A 128 -6.71 19.85 -11.46
C LYS A 128 -6.42 19.56 -9.99
N GLU A 129 -7.29 20.02 -9.10
CA GLU A 129 -7.20 19.67 -7.69
C GLU A 129 -7.69 18.23 -7.47
N ALA A 130 -6.99 17.51 -6.60
CA ALA A 130 -7.36 16.18 -6.16
C ALA A 130 -7.64 16.18 -4.66
N GLU A 131 -8.60 15.39 -4.22
CA GLU A 131 -8.87 15.17 -2.81
C GLU A 131 -7.81 14.24 -2.20
N LEU A 132 -7.27 14.62 -1.07
CA LEU A 132 -6.26 13.82 -0.37
C LEU A 132 -6.97 12.82 0.55
N ILE A 133 -7.10 11.56 0.12
CA ILE A 133 -7.68 10.47 0.91
C ILE A 133 -6.75 9.27 0.87
N ALA A 134 -6.09 9.03 1.99
CA ALA A 134 -5.14 7.93 2.14
C ALA A 134 -5.83 6.57 2.40
N TYR A 135 -5.08 5.60 2.94
CA TYR A 135 -5.60 4.30 3.36
C TYR A 135 -5.72 4.24 4.88
N GLY A 136 -6.69 3.45 5.37
CA GLY A 136 -6.79 3.11 6.78
C GLY A 136 -5.86 1.95 7.15
N GLY A 137 -5.35 1.93 8.39
CA GLY A 137 -4.44 0.90 8.87
C GLY A 137 -4.87 0.20 10.17
N ASP A 138 -5.88 0.71 10.86
CA ASP A 138 -6.32 0.23 12.17
C ASP A 138 -6.96 -1.17 12.16
N HIS A 139 -7.29 -1.71 10.98
CA HIS A 139 -7.80 -3.07 10.83
C HIS A 139 -6.79 -4.16 11.23
N VAL A 140 -5.51 -3.83 11.37
CA VAL A 140 -4.48 -4.77 11.84
C VAL A 140 -4.43 -4.89 13.36
N LEU A 141 -5.11 -4.01 14.08
CA LEU A 141 -5.22 -4.08 15.52
C LEU A 141 -6.24 -5.17 15.90
N CYS A 142 -5.78 -6.20 16.56
CA CYS A 142 -6.62 -7.30 17.03
C CYS A 142 -6.12 -7.81 18.38
N ASP A 143 -6.98 -8.47 19.12
CA ASP A 143 -6.59 -9.16 20.35
C ASP A 143 -5.71 -10.37 19.99
N ILE A 144 -4.55 -10.46 20.63
CA ILE A 144 -3.55 -11.50 20.42
C ILE A 144 -3.22 -12.29 21.70
N ALA A 145 -3.87 -11.98 22.82
CA ALA A 145 -3.54 -12.57 24.12
C ALA A 145 -3.58 -14.11 24.12
N ASP A 146 -4.45 -14.69 23.31
CA ASP A 146 -4.62 -16.14 23.17
C ASP A 146 -3.52 -16.85 22.35
N VAL A 147 -2.75 -16.12 21.56
CA VAL A 147 -1.79 -16.69 20.59
C VAL A 147 -0.38 -16.10 20.68
N GLU A 148 -0.21 -15.01 21.43
CA GLU A 148 1.01 -14.22 21.47
C GLU A 148 2.22 -15.08 21.86
N GLU A 149 2.14 -15.80 22.98
CA GLU A 149 3.24 -16.61 23.48
C GLU A 149 3.61 -17.73 22.50
N GLN A 150 2.62 -18.40 21.90
CA GLN A 150 2.84 -19.45 20.91
C GLN A 150 3.53 -18.90 19.65
N ILE A 151 3.16 -17.70 19.21
CA ILE A 151 3.79 -17.07 18.04
C ILE A 151 5.23 -16.66 18.33
N LEU A 152 5.48 -16.03 19.51
CA LEU A 152 6.83 -15.67 19.94
C LEU A 152 7.75 -16.89 20.01
N GLU A 153 7.26 -18.00 20.52
CA GLU A 153 8.02 -19.26 20.58
C GLU A 153 8.27 -19.84 19.19
N LYS A 154 7.22 -19.92 18.34
CA LYS A 154 7.29 -20.46 16.97
C LYS A 154 8.36 -19.75 16.13
N TYR A 155 8.49 -18.44 16.27
CA TYR A 155 9.46 -17.64 15.50
C TYR A 155 10.76 -17.37 16.25
N GLY A 156 10.93 -17.93 17.46
CA GLY A 156 12.15 -17.74 18.26
C GLY A 156 12.35 -16.31 18.75
N LEU A 157 11.27 -15.56 18.98
CA LEU A 157 11.29 -14.12 19.29
C LEU A 157 11.41 -13.81 20.79
N LYS A 158 11.32 -14.83 21.65
CA LYS A 158 11.43 -14.64 23.10
C LYS A 158 12.82 -14.09 23.44
N ASN A 159 12.87 -12.94 24.08
CA ASN A 159 14.09 -12.29 24.59
C ASN A 159 15.10 -11.84 23.51
N ILE A 160 14.69 -11.69 22.26
CA ILE A 160 15.54 -11.10 21.22
C ILE A 160 15.03 -9.73 20.80
N SER A 161 15.97 -8.82 20.52
CA SER A 161 15.67 -7.51 19.90
C SER A 161 15.82 -7.65 18.40
N TYR A 162 14.74 -7.45 17.64
CA TYR A 162 14.75 -7.60 16.20
C TYR A 162 14.07 -6.44 15.49
N SER A 163 14.42 -6.24 14.23
CA SER A 163 13.72 -5.34 13.31
C SER A 163 12.77 -6.14 12.44
N PHE A 164 11.66 -5.52 12.03
CA PHE A 164 10.65 -6.15 11.18
C PHE A 164 10.44 -5.39 9.89
N SER A 165 10.31 -6.11 8.79
CA SER A 165 9.94 -5.55 7.48
C SER A 165 8.94 -6.46 6.76
N LEU A 166 8.01 -5.85 6.02
CA LEU A 166 6.99 -6.54 5.24
C LEU A 166 6.73 -5.81 3.93
N CYS A 167 7.03 -6.45 2.79
CA CYS A 167 6.70 -5.89 1.48
C CYS A 167 6.70 -6.95 0.36
N ARG A 168 6.28 -6.52 -0.83
CA ARG A 168 6.56 -7.27 -2.06
C ARG A 168 8.06 -7.24 -2.36
N ILE A 169 8.64 -8.37 -2.72
CA ILE A 169 10.08 -8.46 -3.04
C ILE A 169 10.30 -7.97 -4.48
N GLU A 170 10.43 -6.66 -4.61
CA GLU A 170 10.62 -5.93 -5.85
C GLU A 170 11.72 -4.86 -5.68
N PRO A 171 12.48 -4.50 -6.75
CA PRO A 171 13.60 -3.54 -6.66
C PRO A 171 13.19 -2.19 -6.05
N GLU A 172 12.02 -1.69 -6.41
CA GLU A 172 11.47 -0.43 -5.91
C GLU A 172 11.17 -0.40 -4.41
N ASN A 173 11.23 -1.56 -3.74
CA ASN A 173 11.11 -1.66 -2.28
C ASN A 173 12.48 -1.68 -1.59
N ASN A 174 13.57 -1.42 -2.31
CA ASN A 174 14.94 -1.32 -1.78
C ASN A 174 15.32 -2.47 -0.84
N VAL A 175 14.80 -3.68 -1.12
CA VAL A 175 15.02 -4.87 -0.29
C VAL A 175 16.50 -5.18 -0.16
N HIS A 176 17.26 -5.05 -1.27
CA HIS A 176 18.70 -5.25 -1.29
C HIS A 176 19.46 -4.28 -0.37
N VAL A 177 19.00 -3.02 -0.26
CA VAL A 177 19.58 -2.00 0.63
C VAL A 177 19.38 -2.40 2.10
N ILE A 178 18.17 -2.85 2.43
CA ILE A 178 17.84 -3.31 3.78
C ILE A 178 18.70 -4.52 4.16
N LEU A 179 18.70 -5.55 3.30
CA LEU A 179 19.45 -6.78 3.57
C LEU A 179 20.95 -6.54 3.72
N GLU A 180 21.54 -5.65 2.91
CA GLU A 180 22.96 -5.33 3.02
C GLU A 180 23.28 -4.60 4.33
N ALA A 181 22.41 -3.69 4.81
CA ALA A 181 22.58 -3.02 6.09
C ALA A 181 22.54 -4.01 7.28
N PHE A 182 21.60 -4.97 7.25
CA PHE A 182 21.49 -5.96 8.31
C PHE A 182 22.61 -7.01 8.27
N LYS A 183 23.07 -7.38 7.09
CA LYS A 183 24.28 -8.19 6.93
C LYS A 183 25.51 -7.51 7.56
N ALA A 184 25.67 -6.21 7.31
CA ALA A 184 26.83 -5.46 7.83
C ALA A 184 26.73 -5.18 9.34
N SER A 185 25.53 -4.92 9.87
CA SER A 185 25.32 -4.57 11.27
C SER A 185 25.25 -5.77 12.21
N GLY A 186 24.96 -6.97 11.70
CA GLY A 186 24.73 -8.16 12.51
C GLY A 186 23.46 -8.13 13.38
N LYS A 187 22.60 -7.10 13.21
CA LYS A 187 21.34 -6.99 13.93
C LYS A 187 20.31 -7.97 13.38
N GLU A 188 19.37 -8.42 14.24
CA GLU A 188 18.31 -9.35 13.84
C GLU A 188 17.26 -8.68 12.95
N LEU A 189 16.94 -9.30 11.81
CA LEU A 189 15.91 -8.87 10.89
C LEU A 189 14.95 -10.03 10.58
N PHE A 190 13.66 -9.80 10.79
CA PHE A 190 12.58 -10.64 10.29
C PHE A 190 11.91 -9.95 9.12
N PHE A 191 12.03 -10.54 7.92
CA PHE A 191 11.54 -9.93 6.70
C PHE A 191 10.53 -10.85 6.00
N VAL A 192 9.28 -10.44 5.98
CA VAL A 192 8.17 -11.18 5.36
C VAL A 192 8.00 -10.75 3.91
N GLY A 193 8.01 -11.70 2.98
CA GLY A 193 7.78 -11.43 1.56
C GLY A 193 7.69 -12.68 0.69
N ASN A 194 7.25 -12.52 -0.56
CA ASN A 194 7.23 -13.62 -1.53
C ASN A 194 8.55 -13.66 -2.31
N TRP A 195 9.56 -14.28 -1.73
CA TRP A 195 10.92 -14.39 -2.26
C TRP A 195 11.00 -15.17 -3.59
N ASN A 196 10.08 -16.09 -3.82
CA ASN A 196 10.09 -16.97 -5.00
C ASN A 196 9.33 -16.40 -6.20
N ARG A 197 8.68 -15.23 -6.07
CA ARG A 197 7.82 -14.65 -7.11
C ARG A 197 8.59 -14.16 -8.34
N SER A 198 9.80 -13.67 -8.16
CA SER A 198 10.60 -13.05 -9.22
C SER A 198 12.06 -13.53 -9.21
N PRO A 199 12.80 -13.39 -10.33
CA PRO A 199 14.24 -13.64 -10.34
C PRO A 199 15.00 -12.79 -9.32
N TYR A 200 14.60 -11.55 -9.13
CA TYR A 200 15.17 -10.64 -8.11
C TYR A 200 14.99 -11.22 -6.71
N GLY A 201 13.78 -11.65 -6.34
CA GLY A 201 13.52 -12.23 -5.03
C GLY A 201 14.34 -13.51 -4.78
N LYS A 202 14.40 -14.40 -5.79
CA LYS A 202 15.19 -15.64 -5.70
C LYS A 202 16.68 -15.35 -5.50
N SER A 203 17.24 -14.40 -6.23
CA SER A 203 18.66 -14.03 -6.07
C SER A 203 18.99 -13.48 -4.69
N LEU A 204 18.06 -12.70 -4.09
CA LEU A 204 18.22 -12.20 -2.73
C LEU A 204 18.10 -13.33 -1.70
N LEU A 205 17.12 -14.23 -1.86
CA LEU A 205 16.96 -15.40 -0.99
C LEU A 205 18.24 -16.24 -0.97
N GLU A 206 18.77 -16.59 -2.15
CA GLU A 206 20.01 -17.37 -2.28
C GLU A 206 21.22 -16.66 -1.64
N LYS A 207 21.35 -15.35 -1.86
CA LYS A 207 22.47 -14.55 -1.33
C LYS A 207 22.43 -14.42 0.19
N TYR A 208 21.26 -14.20 0.78
CA TYR A 208 21.13 -13.78 2.18
C TYR A 208 20.66 -14.87 3.15
N ALA A 209 20.09 -16.01 2.69
CA ALA A 209 19.62 -17.10 3.56
C ALA A 209 20.73 -17.73 4.44
N ARG A 210 22.00 -17.53 4.10
CA ARG A 210 23.15 -18.04 4.87
C ARG A 210 23.51 -17.19 6.11
N TYR A 211 22.93 -16.00 6.25
CA TYR A 211 23.23 -15.11 7.40
C TYR A 211 22.25 -15.40 8.53
N GLY A 212 22.77 -15.85 9.67
CA GLY A 212 21.94 -16.31 10.79
C GLY A 212 21.08 -15.23 11.44
N ASN A 213 21.43 -13.96 11.26
CA ASN A 213 20.70 -12.81 11.75
C ASN A 213 19.63 -12.27 10.77
N ILE A 214 19.46 -12.89 9.59
CA ILE A 214 18.50 -12.45 8.57
C ILE A 214 17.49 -13.56 8.32
N HIS A 215 16.28 -13.39 8.82
CA HIS A 215 15.19 -14.35 8.73
C HIS A 215 14.23 -13.97 7.61
N LEU A 216 14.39 -14.64 6.44
CA LEU A 216 13.58 -14.40 5.24
C LEU A 216 12.32 -15.27 5.30
N LEU A 217 11.21 -14.70 5.74
CA LEU A 217 9.95 -15.41 5.93
C LEU A 217 9.09 -15.41 4.67
N SER A 218 8.39 -16.52 4.45
CA SER A 218 7.35 -16.63 3.43
C SER A 218 6.18 -15.68 3.72
N PRO A 219 5.30 -15.39 2.72
CA PRO A 219 4.15 -14.53 2.95
C PRO A 219 3.29 -14.99 4.11
N ILE A 220 2.95 -14.05 4.99
CA ILE A 220 2.08 -14.26 6.14
C ILE A 220 0.83 -13.39 5.91
N TYR A 221 -0.36 -13.99 5.94
CA TYR A 221 -1.66 -13.33 5.78
C TYR A 221 -2.50 -13.35 7.05
N ASP A 222 -2.06 -14.11 8.06
CA ASP A 222 -2.70 -14.13 9.37
C ASP A 222 -2.42 -12.83 10.12
N VAL A 223 -3.49 -12.08 10.40
CA VAL A 223 -3.41 -10.77 11.05
C VAL A 223 -2.85 -10.88 12.47
N LYS A 224 -3.18 -11.94 13.23
CA LYS A 224 -2.66 -12.14 14.59
C LYS A 224 -1.15 -12.36 14.58
N ILE A 225 -0.63 -13.15 13.63
CA ILE A 225 0.81 -13.37 13.49
C ILE A 225 1.51 -12.05 13.16
N LEU A 226 1.00 -11.30 12.16
CA LEU A 226 1.59 -10.01 11.77
C LEU A 226 1.49 -8.98 12.90
N ASN A 227 0.43 -9.02 13.71
CA ASN A 227 0.28 -8.17 14.87
C ASN A 227 1.39 -8.44 15.90
N VAL A 228 1.62 -9.70 16.26
CA VAL A 228 2.70 -10.08 17.19
C VAL A 228 4.06 -9.65 16.65
N LEU A 229 4.36 -9.90 15.37
CA LEU A 229 5.63 -9.52 14.75
C LEU A 229 5.86 -7.99 14.76
N ARG A 230 4.81 -7.19 14.58
CA ARG A 230 4.89 -5.71 14.62
C ARG A 230 4.96 -5.18 16.05
N SER A 231 4.18 -5.75 16.97
CA SER A 231 4.11 -5.25 18.36
C SER A 231 5.38 -5.54 19.16
N HIS A 232 6.15 -6.56 18.82
CA HIS A 232 7.37 -6.94 19.54
C HIS A 232 8.68 -6.50 18.85
N CYS A 233 8.64 -5.98 17.62
CA CYS A 233 9.86 -5.50 16.98
C CYS A 233 10.41 -4.23 17.66
N SER A 234 11.72 -4.05 17.58
CA SER A 234 12.38 -2.83 18.01
C SER A 234 12.26 -1.70 16.99
N PHE A 235 12.28 -2.05 15.70
CA PHE A 235 12.13 -1.12 14.58
C PHE A 235 11.27 -1.74 13.48
N TYR A 236 10.44 -0.91 12.85
CA TYR A 236 9.86 -1.26 11.56
C TYR A 236 10.68 -0.63 10.42
N ILE A 237 11.13 -1.45 9.48
CA ILE A 237 11.95 -1.00 8.35
C ILE A 237 11.10 -0.92 7.09
N HIS A 238 11.04 0.24 6.47
CA HIS A 238 10.22 0.49 5.28
C HIS A 238 11.05 0.97 4.09
N GLY A 239 11.23 0.09 3.10
CA GLY A 239 12.09 0.36 1.94
C GLY A 239 11.38 0.91 0.70
N HIS A 240 10.05 1.03 0.71
CA HIS A 240 9.27 1.38 -0.48
C HIS A 240 9.60 2.79 -1.01
N SER A 241 9.84 2.90 -2.32
CA SER A 241 10.23 4.17 -2.95
C SER A 241 9.35 4.61 -4.12
N ALA A 242 8.38 3.81 -4.54
CA ALA A 242 7.52 4.10 -5.69
C ALA A 242 6.04 4.08 -5.31
N GLY A 243 5.28 5.05 -5.78
CA GLY A 243 3.84 5.15 -5.56
C GLY A 243 3.46 6.15 -4.48
N GLY A 244 2.28 6.01 -3.88
CA GLY A 244 1.72 6.91 -2.88
C GLY A 244 1.89 6.42 -1.45
N THR A 245 0.82 6.56 -0.66
CA THR A 245 0.76 6.03 0.70
C THR A 245 0.79 4.50 0.68
N ASN A 246 1.78 3.92 1.36
CA ASN A 246 1.91 2.47 1.41
C ASN A 246 1.13 1.89 2.60
N PRO A 247 0.17 0.97 2.37
CA PRO A 247 -0.62 0.38 3.45
C PRO A 247 0.24 -0.25 4.56
N SER A 248 1.33 -0.96 4.23
CA SER A 248 2.16 -1.62 5.24
C SER A 248 2.91 -0.62 6.15
N LEU A 249 3.22 0.59 5.65
CA LEU A 249 3.77 1.67 6.46
C LEU A 249 2.71 2.21 7.43
N VAL A 250 1.54 2.52 6.90
CA VAL A 250 0.40 3.02 7.71
C VAL A 250 0.02 2.01 8.80
N GLU A 251 -0.09 0.73 8.46
CA GLU A 251 -0.34 -0.35 9.42
C GLU A 251 0.71 -0.40 10.54
N ALA A 252 2.00 -0.26 10.20
CA ALA A 252 3.09 -0.31 11.17
C ALA A 252 3.06 0.87 12.15
N MET A 253 2.58 2.03 11.73
CA MET A 253 2.51 3.23 12.57
C MET A 253 1.61 3.04 13.81
N PHE A 254 0.60 2.16 13.75
CA PHE A 254 -0.30 1.88 14.87
C PHE A 254 0.35 1.14 16.05
N PHE A 255 1.54 0.58 15.88
CA PHE A 255 2.20 -0.25 16.91
C PHE A 255 3.17 0.52 17.82
N GLY A 256 3.34 1.82 17.63
CA GLY A 256 4.22 2.64 18.48
C GLY A 256 5.68 2.19 18.44
N LYS A 257 6.11 1.66 17.29
CA LYS A 257 7.52 1.31 17.07
C LYS A 257 8.18 2.37 16.20
N PRO A 258 9.45 2.70 16.44
CA PRO A 258 10.17 3.61 15.58
C PRO A 258 10.20 3.07 14.15
N ILE A 259 9.93 3.95 13.18
CA ILE A 259 9.95 3.64 11.77
C ILE A 259 11.22 4.18 11.14
N LEU A 260 12.00 3.30 10.50
CA LEU A 260 13.12 3.68 9.64
C LEU A 260 12.67 3.52 8.19
N ALA A 261 12.45 4.62 7.50
CA ALA A 261 11.84 4.62 6.16
C ALA A 261 12.86 5.05 5.08
N PHE A 262 12.72 4.49 3.87
CA PHE A 262 13.50 4.96 2.73
C PHE A 262 13.15 6.41 2.41
N ASP A 263 14.16 7.23 2.13
CA ASP A 263 14.04 8.68 1.96
C ASP A 263 13.43 9.07 0.62
N VAL A 264 12.10 9.12 0.58
CA VAL A 264 11.32 9.61 -0.55
C VAL A 264 10.13 10.44 -0.06
N ILE A 265 9.66 11.31 -0.94
CA ILE A 265 8.57 12.24 -0.62
C ILE A 265 7.33 11.52 -0.07
N TYR A 266 6.95 10.36 -0.61
CA TYR A 266 5.78 9.61 -0.19
C TYR A 266 5.87 9.13 1.26
N ASN A 267 7.03 8.61 1.68
CA ASN A 267 7.26 8.16 3.05
C ASN A 267 7.34 9.35 4.00
N ARG A 268 7.98 10.45 3.60
CA ARG A 268 8.04 11.69 4.39
C ARG A 268 6.65 12.26 4.64
N GLU A 269 5.79 12.33 3.62
CA GLU A 269 4.42 12.82 3.74
C GLU A 269 3.54 11.88 4.58
N THR A 270 3.66 10.57 4.39
CA THR A 270 2.91 9.59 5.19
C THR A 270 3.23 9.70 6.68
N THR A 271 4.48 9.94 7.04
CA THR A 271 4.97 10.01 8.41
C THR A 271 5.12 11.46 8.92
N GLU A 272 4.61 12.44 8.17
CA GLU A 272 4.72 13.88 8.47
C GLU A 272 6.14 14.31 8.85
N GLN A 273 7.13 13.74 8.17
CA GLN A 273 8.56 13.96 8.38
C GLN A 273 9.04 13.62 9.82
N LYS A 274 8.31 12.76 10.55
CA LYS A 274 8.61 12.38 11.93
C LYS A 274 9.29 11.01 12.07
N ALA A 275 9.40 10.22 10.99
CA ALA A 275 10.22 9.02 10.98
C ALA A 275 11.72 9.35 10.85
N ASP A 276 12.57 8.36 11.01
CA ASP A 276 13.99 8.45 10.63
C ASP A 276 14.18 7.90 9.22
N TYR A 277 15.01 8.55 8.42
CA TYR A 277 15.10 8.23 6.98
C TYR A 277 16.50 7.77 6.60
N PHE A 278 16.54 6.85 5.62
CA PHE A 278 17.77 6.36 5.02
C PHE A 278 17.67 6.32 3.49
N SER A 279 18.78 6.58 2.80
CA SER A 279 18.88 6.46 1.33
C SER A 279 19.91 5.42 0.90
N SER A 280 20.63 4.82 1.85
CA SER A 280 21.64 3.79 1.58
C SER A 280 21.72 2.77 2.72
N ALA A 281 22.41 1.65 2.45
CA ALA A 281 22.67 0.63 3.46
C ALA A 281 23.53 1.15 4.62
N GLU A 282 24.50 2.01 4.33
CA GLU A 282 25.38 2.63 5.33
C GLU A 282 24.60 3.54 6.28
N MET A 283 23.68 4.37 5.72
CA MET A 283 22.81 5.22 6.55
C MET A 283 21.90 4.40 7.44
N LEU A 284 21.26 3.35 6.88
CA LEU A 284 20.44 2.44 7.69
C LEU A 284 21.30 1.77 8.78
N GLY A 285 22.48 1.28 8.43
CA GLY A 285 23.43 0.71 9.39
C GLY A 285 23.78 1.69 10.53
N THR A 286 23.99 2.96 10.21
CA THR A 286 24.26 4.01 11.20
C THR A 286 23.04 4.24 12.12
N LEU A 287 21.82 4.26 11.59
CA LEU A 287 20.60 4.37 12.39
C LEU A 287 20.45 3.17 13.33
N LEU A 288 20.70 1.96 12.86
CA LEU A 288 20.61 0.73 13.67
C LEU A 288 21.61 0.66 14.85
N GLN A 289 22.66 1.48 14.84
CA GLN A 289 23.62 1.57 15.95
C GLN A 289 23.20 2.57 17.04
N LYS A 290 22.26 3.46 16.76
CA LYS A 290 21.76 4.41 17.77
C LYS A 290 20.98 3.67 18.87
N PRO A 291 21.06 4.15 20.13
CA PRO A 291 20.29 3.59 21.23
C PRO A 291 18.79 3.84 21.03
N TYR A 292 17.95 2.87 21.42
CA TYR A 292 16.48 2.93 21.25
C TYR A 292 15.84 4.23 21.78
N PRO A 293 16.25 4.81 22.94
CA PRO A 293 15.68 6.06 23.44
C PRO A 293 15.79 7.25 22.48
N ALA A 294 16.76 7.24 21.56
CA ALA A 294 16.89 8.28 20.55
C ALA A 294 15.70 8.33 19.56
N PHE A 295 14.92 7.25 19.47
CA PHE A 295 13.79 7.12 18.57
C PHE A 295 12.43 7.26 19.26
N LYS A 296 12.38 7.63 20.53
CA LYS A 296 11.12 7.74 21.28
C LYS A 296 10.15 8.72 20.62
N THR A 297 10.63 9.89 20.21
CA THR A 297 9.81 10.90 19.52
C THR A 297 9.26 10.37 18.19
N ASN A 298 10.05 9.60 17.43
CA ASN A 298 9.58 8.94 16.23
C ASN A 298 8.42 7.98 16.57
N ALA A 299 8.61 7.06 17.49
CA ALA A 299 7.61 6.07 17.89
C ALA A 299 6.28 6.72 18.35
N ASP A 300 6.37 7.72 19.24
CA ASP A 300 5.22 8.44 19.77
C ASP A 300 4.47 9.20 18.65
N SER A 301 5.20 9.85 17.74
CA SER A 301 4.63 10.56 16.60
C SER A 301 3.93 9.63 15.62
N MET A 302 4.47 8.41 15.37
CA MET A 302 3.82 7.45 14.46
C MET A 302 2.42 7.07 14.95
N VAL A 303 2.27 6.80 16.24
CA VAL A 303 0.94 6.48 16.82
C VAL A 303 -0.01 7.67 16.70
N GLU A 304 0.43 8.86 17.08
CA GLU A 304 -0.41 10.06 17.00
C GLU A 304 -0.91 10.30 15.57
N ILE A 305 -0.02 10.26 14.58
CA ILE A 305 -0.36 10.46 13.17
C ILE A 305 -1.32 9.35 12.69
N ALA A 306 -1.05 8.07 13.05
CA ALA A 306 -1.87 6.94 12.65
C ALA A 306 -3.32 7.09 13.13
N TYR A 307 -3.51 7.35 14.42
CA TYR A 307 -4.85 7.50 14.98
C TYR A 307 -5.58 8.75 14.47
N ARG A 308 -4.89 9.83 14.14
CA ARG A 308 -5.48 11.05 13.62
C ARG A 308 -5.84 10.95 12.13
N ARG A 309 -5.01 10.30 11.30
CA ARG A 309 -5.14 10.34 9.84
C ARG A 309 -5.57 9.03 9.20
N TYR A 310 -5.24 7.88 9.80
CA TYR A 310 -5.25 6.59 9.11
C TYR A 310 -6.20 5.55 9.74
N ARG A 311 -7.19 5.99 10.51
CA ARG A 311 -8.30 5.12 10.91
C ARG A 311 -9.28 4.96 9.76
N TRP A 312 -9.77 3.75 9.54
CA TRP A 312 -10.79 3.49 8.51
C TRP A 312 -12.06 4.32 8.68
N GLU A 313 -12.43 4.65 9.90
CA GLU A 313 -13.55 5.56 10.18
C GLU A 313 -13.31 6.95 9.57
N VAL A 314 -12.13 7.53 9.74
CA VAL A 314 -11.74 8.82 9.16
C VAL A 314 -11.75 8.76 7.64
N ILE A 315 -11.15 7.71 7.08
CA ILE A 315 -11.09 7.50 5.63
C ILE A 315 -12.50 7.31 5.03
N ALA A 316 -13.35 6.51 5.66
CA ALA A 316 -14.72 6.28 5.19
C ALA A 316 -15.53 7.59 5.15
N HIS A 317 -15.44 8.43 6.18
CA HIS A 317 -16.11 9.74 6.19
C HIS A 317 -15.63 10.67 5.07
N GLN A 318 -14.34 10.65 4.75
CA GLN A 318 -13.81 11.42 3.61
C GLN A 318 -14.40 10.95 2.27
N TYR A 319 -14.49 9.63 2.06
CA TYR A 319 -15.15 9.07 0.86
C TYR A 319 -16.64 9.41 0.81
N GLU A 320 -17.37 9.28 1.93
CA GLU A 320 -18.80 9.58 2.01
C GLU A 320 -19.09 11.06 1.71
N ALA A 321 -18.24 11.97 2.16
CA ALA A 321 -18.34 13.38 1.83
C ALA A 321 -18.28 13.63 0.31
N LEU A 322 -17.43 12.90 -0.41
CA LEU A 322 -17.34 13.00 -1.86
C LEU A 322 -18.57 12.42 -2.59
N TYR A 323 -19.24 11.44 -2.00
CA TYR A 323 -20.44 10.87 -2.62
C TYR A 323 -21.66 11.77 -2.46
N SER A 324 -21.73 12.52 -1.35
CA SER A 324 -22.89 13.32 -0.95
C SER A 324 -22.93 14.71 -1.57
N HIS A 325 -21.82 15.26 -2.07
CA HIS A 325 -21.80 16.57 -2.71
C HIS A 325 -22.16 16.44 -4.19
N PRO A 326 -23.35 16.93 -4.62
CA PRO A 326 -23.62 17.12 -6.05
C PRO A 326 -22.58 18.16 -6.53
N GLY A 327 -21.85 17.81 -7.57
CA GLY A 327 -20.87 18.73 -8.17
C GLY A 327 -21.52 20.10 -8.46
N VAL A 328 -20.81 21.15 -8.08
CA VAL A 328 -21.11 22.54 -8.47
C VAL A 328 -20.97 22.68 -9.98
#